data_f156048bc4c06e20b9494aee85dd87d4
#
_entry.id   f156048bc4c06e20b9494aee85dd87d4
#
_cell.length_a   1.000
_cell.length_b   1.000
_cell.length_c   1.000
_cell.angle_alpha   90.00
_cell.angle_beta   90.00
_cell.angle_gamma   90.00
#
_symmetry.space_group_name_H-M   'P 1'
#
loop_
_entity.id
_entity.type
_entity.pdbx_description
1 polymer ?
#
loop_
_entity_poly.entity_id
_entity_poly.type
_entity_poly.pdbx_seq_one_letter_code
_entity_poly.pdbx_strand_id
1 'polypeptide(L)'
;LRMSRGLGDVYKRQLLLRSFESNPATNALVRTTTAITMARGSDAANVLASEAEVTVNFRLLPGNTTAQVKRHVENICNGYDVRIEELSTREPSQISPDDVHAFEMIRTSLAGLYPGTIVTPYLTLGGTDAYKYEAVSPNVYRFMPVLLTEQEQGTIHNENESISLENYGRMIAYFRDLIRNYR
;
A
#
# COMPACT_ATOMS: atom_id res chain seq x y z
N LEU A 1 -20.11 -20.43 26.58
CA LEU A 1 -19.60 -19.01 26.60
C LEU A 1 -18.43 -18.74 25.66
N ARG A 2 -17.67 -19.75 25.22
CA ARG A 2 -16.58 -19.59 24.23
C ARG A 2 -17.07 -19.36 22.79
N MET A 3 -18.24 -19.88 22.40
CA MET A 3 -18.81 -19.72 21.07
C MET A 3 -19.33 -18.29 20.79
N SER A 4 -19.76 -17.55 21.82
CA SER A 4 -20.26 -16.19 21.63
C SER A 4 -19.17 -15.14 21.32
N ARG A 5 -17.93 -15.35 21.78
CA ARG A 5 -16.80 -14.45 21.46
C ARG A 5 -16.41 -14.54 19.98
N GLY A 6 -16.35 -15.74 19.42
CA GLY A 6 -16.01 -15.92 18.00
C GLY A 6 -17.04 -15.32 17.04
N LEU A 7 -18.34 -15.43 17.34
CA LEU A 7 -19.41 -14.86 16.50
C LEU A 7 -19.35 -13.31 16.53
N GLY A 8 -19.17 -12.72 17.73
CA GLY A 8 -19.04 -11.27 17.89
C GLY A 8 -17.87 -10.69 17.10
N ASP A 9 -16.75 -11.40 17.06
CA ASP A 9 -15.56 -10.97 16.32
C ASP A 9 -15.76 -11.06 14.79
N VAL A 10 -16.48 -12.08 14.32
CA VAL A 10 -16.85 -12.22 12.90
C VAL A 10 -17.75 -11.05 12.45
N TYR A 11 -18.77 -10.70 13.24
CA TYR A 11 -19.66 -9.56 12.91
C TYR A 11 -18.91 -8.22 12.94
N LYS A 12 -18.07 -8.00 13.96
CA LYS A 12 -17.24 -6.78 14.04
C LYS A 12 -16.32 -6.66 12.83
N ARG A 13 -15.67 -7.76 12.44
CA ARG A 13 -14.81 -7.80 11.25
C ARG A 13 -15.60 -7.48 9.97
N GLN A 14 -16.81 -8.03 9.81
CA GLN A 14 -17.65 -7.75 8.64
C GLN A 14 -18.08 -6.29 8.59
N LEU A 15 -18.44 -5.67 9.72
CA LEU A 15 -18.80 -4.26 9.78
C LEU A 15 -17.60 -3.36 9.44
N LEU A 16 -16.42 -3.68 9.96
CA LEU A 16 -15.19 -2.97 9.62
C LEU A 16 -14.86 -3.11 8.12
N LEU A 17 -14.90 -4.31 7.57
CA LEU A 17 -14.65 -4.52 6.14
C LEU A 17 -15.62 -3.71 5.27
N ARG A 18 -16.91 -3.71 5.57
CA ARG A 18 -17.91 -2.88 4.84
C ARG A 18 -17.59 -1.38 4.94
N SER A 19 -17.17 -0.91 6.11
CA SER A 19 -16.75 0.47 6.29
C SER A 19 -15.53 0.82 5.44
N PHE A 20 -14.53 -0.07 5.38
CA PHE A 20 -13.34 0.09 4.54
C PHE A 20 -13.67 0.01 3.05
N GLU A 21 -14.57 -0.88 2.65
CA GLU A 21 -14.97 -1.06 1.25
C GLU A 21 -15.79 0.11 0.71
N SER A 22 -16.50 0.85 1.57
CA SER A 22 -17.33 1.98 1.17
C SER A 22 -16.56 3.23 0.75
N ASN A 23 -15.27 3.33 1.14
CA ASN A 23 -14.41 4.45 0.80
C ASN A 23 -13.27 3.99 -0.12
N PRO A 24 -13.09 4.59 -1.31
CA PRO A 24 -12.05 4.20 -2.27
C PRO A 24 -10.63 4.16 -1.68
N ALA A 25 -10.29 5.10 -0.81
CA ALA A 25 -8.96 5.17 -0.18
C ALA A 25 -8.70 3.99 0.76
N THR A 26 -9.68 3.60 1.57
CA THR A 26 -9.55 2.49 2.52
C THR A 26 -9.82 1.13 1.87
N ASN A 27 -10.58 1.09 0.79
CA ASN A 27 -10.85 -0.13 0.03
C ASN A 27 -9.56 -0.80 -0.48
N ALA A 28 -8.58 0.01 -0.90
CA ALA A 28 -7.27 -0.48 -1.32
C ALA A 28 -6.45 -1.15 -0.19
N LEU A 29 -6.82 -0.94 1.08
CA LEU A 29 -6.18 -1.58 2.24
C LEU A 29 -6.67 -3.02 2.49
N VAL A 30 -7.80 -3.40 1.91
CA VAL A 30 -8.47 -4.68 2.22
C VAL A 30 -8.59 -5.62 1.03
N ARG A 31 -8.12 -5.21 -0.15
CA ARG A 31 -8.12 -6.07 -1.36
C ARG A 31 -7.04 -5.70 -2.36
N THR A 32 -6.69 -6.65 -3.22
CA THR A 32 -5.93 -6.38 -4.44
C THR A 32 -6.75 -5.49 -5.36
N THR A 33 -6.17 -4.40 -5.86
CA THR A 33 -6.84 -3.45 -6.74
C THR A 33 -6.42 -3.63 -8.19
N THR A 34 -7.31 -3.26 -9.11
CA THR A 34 -7.14 -3.34 -10.56
C THR A 34 -7.37 -1.96 -11.15
N ALA A 35 -6.46 -1.51 -12.01
CA ALA A 35 -6.60 -0.25 -12.74
C ALA A 35 -6.23 -0.44 -14.21
N ILE A 36 -7.12 -0.05 -15.11
CA ILE A 36 -6.82 0.08 -16.53
C ILE A 36 -6.06 1.39 -16.71
N THR A 37 -4.80 1.31 -17.12
CA THR A 37 -3.91 2.48 -17.18
C THR A 37 -3.68 2.96 -18.59
N MET A 38 -3.78 2.09 -19.59
CA MET A 38 -3.63 2.45 -20.99
C MET A 38 -4.57 1.62 -21.85
N ALA A 39 -5.04 2.22 -22.97
CA ALA A 39 -5.77 1.53 -24.01
C ALA A 39 -5.33 2.05 -25.38
N ARG A 40 -5.13 1.16 -26.34
CA ARG A 40 -4.79 1.48 -27.72
C ARG A 40 -5.72 0.73 -28.65
N GLY A 41 -5.97 1.31 -29.81
CA GLY A 41 -6.77 0.73 -30.87
C GLY A 41 -6.44 1.38 -32.20
N SER A 42 -7.43 1.80 -32.98
CA SER A 42 -7.21 2.47 -34.24
C SER A 42 -6.61 3.88 -34.07
N ASP A 43 -5.73 4.26 -34.97
CA ASP A 43 -5.16 5.61 -35.05
C ASP A 43 -6.08 6.60 -35.78
N ALA A 44 -7.20 6.14 -36.37
CA ALA A 44 -8.14 6.94 -37.10
C ALA A 44 -9.57 6.71 -36.66
N ALA A 45 -10.36 7.80 -36.54
CA ALA A 45 -11.70 7.75 -35.97
C ALA A 45 -12.72 6.95 -36.82
N ASN A 46 -12.46 6.77 -38.10
CA ASN A 46 -13.32 6.07 -39.06
C ASN A 46 -12.78 4.72 -39.53
N VAL A 47 -11.78 4.18 -38.84
CA VAL A 47 -11.15 2.89 -39.16
C VAL A 47 -11.30 1.96 -37.94
N LEU A 48 -11.78 0.74 -38.16
CA LEU A 48 -11.78 -0.30 -37.15
C LEU A 48 -10.36 -0.80 -36.90
N ALA A 49 -9.95 -0.89 -35.66
CA ALA A 49 -8.67 -1.46 -35.28
C ALA A 49 -8.62 -2.95 -35.64
N SER A 50 -7.51 -3.39 -36.25
CA SER A 50 -7.22 -4.80 -36.46
C SER A 50 -6.78 -5.49 -35.15
N GLU A 51 -6.15 -4.73 -34.27
CA GLU A 51 -5.72 -5.14 -32.94
C GLU A 51 -6.05 -4.05 -31.93
N ALA A 52 -6.40 -4.44 -30.70
CA ALA A 52 -6.60 -3.53 -29.60
C ALA A 52 -5.81 -4.05 -28.38
N GLU A 53 -5.24 -3.12 -27.64
CA GLU A 53 -4.40 -3.41 -26.47
C GLU A 53 -4.93 -2.64 -25.25
N VAL A 54 -4.94 -3.30 -24.11
CA VAL A 54 -5.28 -2.71 -22.80
C VAL A 54 -4.19 -3.07 -21.82
N THR A 55 -3.59 -2.05 -21.20
CA THR A 55 -2.63 -2.24 -20.10
C THR A 55 -3.36 -2.14 -18.78
N VAL A 56 -3.20 -3.17 -17.96
CA VAL A 56 -3.86 -3.27 -16.65
C VAL A 56 -2.80 -3.37 -15.56
N ASN A 57 -2.89 -2.50 -14.56
CA ASN A 57 -2.04 -2.52 -13.38
C ASN A 57 -2.79 -3.14 -12.18
N PHE A 58 -2.11 -4.01 -11.48
CA PHE A 58 -2.61 -4.62 -10.24
C PHE A 58 -1.72 -4.21 -9.06
N ARG A 59 -2.34 -3.83 -7.94
CA ARG A 59 -1.65 -3.66 -6.67
C ARG A 59 -2.10 -4.76 -5.73
N LEU A 60 -1.16 -5.65 -5.43
CA LEU A 60 -1.45 -6.87 -4.68
C LEU A 60 -1.50 -6.59 -3.18
N LEU A 61 -2.57 -7.09 -2.55
CA LEU A 61 -2.63 -7.15 -1.09
C LEU A 61 -1.60 -8.18 -0.58
N PRO A 62 -0.90 -7.94 0.53
CA PRO A 62 -0.07 -8.94 1.18
C PRO A 62 -0.82 -10.25 1.40
N GLY A 63 -0.21 -11.37 1.00
CA GLY A 63 -0.84 -12.69 0.99
C GLY A 63 -1.45 -13.12 -0.35
N ASN A 64 -1.63 -12.19 -1.30
CA ASN A 64 -1.90 -12.55 -2.70
C ASN A 64 -0.58 -12.72 -3.47
N THR A 65 -0.64 -13.42 -4.60
CA THR A 65 0.53 -13.66 -5.46
C THR A 65 0.27 -13.21 -6.90
N THR A 66 1.35 -12.92 -7.63
CA THR A 66 1.28 -12.59 -9.06
C THR A 66 0.64 -13.73 -9.86
N ALA A 67 0.93 -14.99 -9.51
CA ALA A 67 0.32 -16.17 -10.13
C ALA A 67 -1.21 -16.23 -9.92
N GLN A 68 -1.73 -15.79 -8.78
CA GLN A 68 -3.19 -15.69 -8.55
C GLN A 68 -3.82 -14.64 -9.44
N VAL A 69 -3.19 -13.47 -9.58
CA VAL A 69 -3.66 -12.41 -10.48
C VAL A 69 -3.65 -12.88 -11.94
N LYS A 70 -2.56 -13.50 -12.39
CA LYS A 70 -2.48 -14.07 -13.74
C LYS A 70 -3.63 -15.03 -14.02
N ARG A 71 -3.84 -15.99 -13.13
CA ARG A 71 -4.94 -16.97 -13.25
C ARG A 71 -6.31 -16.30 -13.28
N HIS A 72 -6.49 -15.23 -12.49
CA HIS A 72 -7.73 -14.46 -12.50
C HIS A 72 -7.98 -13.81 -13.86
N VAL A 73 -6.95 -13.17 -14.44
CA VAL A 73 -7.03 -12.56 -15.77
C VAL A 73 -7.30 -13.61 -16.85
N GLU A 74 -6.57 -14.73 -16.83
CA GLU A 74 -6.78 -15.88 -17.74
C GLU A 74 -8.22 -16.39 -17.68
N ASN A 75 -8.78 -16.52 -16.48
CA ASN A 75 -10.16 -16.97 -16.31
C ASN A 75 -11.19 -15.97 -16.88
N ILE A 76 -10.95 -14.67 -16.74
CA ILE A 76 -11.84 -13.61 -17.29
C ILE A 76 -11.76 -13.62 -18.81
N CYS A 77 -10.57 -13.80 -19.37
CA CYS A 77 -10.33 -13.81 -20.81
C CYS A 77 -10.68 -15.13 -21.48
N ASN A 78 -11.04 -16.15 -20.71
CA ASN A 78 -11.38 -17.47 -21.26
C ASN A 78 -12.58 -17.39 -22.21
N GLY A 79 -12.43 -17.96 -23.41
CA GLY A 79 -13.43 -17.90 -24.48
C GLY A 79 -13.33 -16.67 -25.41
N TYR A 80 -12.38 -15.79 -25.19
CA TYR A 80 -12.04 -14.67 -26.06
C TYR A 80 -10.68 -14.90 -26.73
N ASP A 81 -10.50 -14.37 -27.95
CA ASP A 81 -9.20 -14.36 -28.65
C ASP A 81 -8.33 -13.21 -28.09
N VAL A 82 -7.71 -13.46 -26.95
CA VAL A 82 -6.88 -12.49 -26.22
C VAL A 82 -5.52 -13.10 -25.90
N ARG A 83 -4.47 -12.39 -26.26
CA ARG A 83 -3.10 -12.68 -25.81
C ARG A 83 -2.81 -11.91 -24.53
N ILE A 84 -2.40 -12.61 -23.48
CA ILE A 84 -2.02 -12.02 -22.20
C ILE A 84 -0.50 -11.99 -22.12
N GLU A 85 0.05 -10.79 -21.87
CA GLU A 85 1.48 -10.56 -21.72
C GLU A 85 1.77 -9.90 -20.36
N GLU A 86 2.76 -10.43 -19.64
CA GLU A 86 3.23 -9.87 -18.38
C GLU A 86 4.37 -8.88 -18.65
N LEU A 87 4.13 -7.59 -18.46
CA LEU A 87 5.12 -6.53 -18.72
C LEU A 87 6.11 -6.39 -17.56
N SER A 88 5.62 -6.44 -16.34
CA SER A 88 6.43 -6.34 -15.12
C SER A 88 5.68 -6.97 -13.95
N THR A 89 6.34 -7.83 -13.21
CA THR A 89 5.75 -8.50 -12.04
C THR A 89 6.67 -8.39 -10.84
N ARG A 90 6.06 -8.23 -9.68
CA ARG A 90 6.74 -8.30 -8.39
C ARG A 90 5.77 -8.79 -7.33
N GLU A 91 6.21 -9.74 -6.54
CA GLU A 91 5.45 -10.20 -5.39
C GLU A 91 5.28 -9.09 -4.34
N PRO A 92 4.19 -9.10 -3.57
CA PRO A 92 4.04 -8.18 -2.45
C PRO A 92 5.19 -8.28 -1.46
N SER A 93 5.53 -7.16 -0.86
CA SER A 93 6.51 -7.14 0.23
C SER A 93 6.05 -8.00 1.41
N GLN A 94 7.00 -8.58 2.13
CA GLN A 94 6.71 -9.26 3.38
C GLN A 94 6.19 -8.28 4.43
N ILE A 95 5.31 -8.77 5.30
CA ILE A 95 4.83 -7.99 6.44
C ILE A 95 5.93 -8.01 7.50
N SER A 96 6.47 -6.84 7.81
CA SER A 96 7.45 -6.70 8.88
C SER A 96 6.79 -6.90 10.26
N PRO A 97 7.42 -7.64 11.18
CA PRO A 97 6.88 -7.90 12.50
C PRO A 97 6.80 -6.61 13.35
N ASP A 98 5.81 -6.51 14.22
CA ASP A 98 5.58 -5.37 15.12
C ASP A 98 5.85 -5.67 16.60
N ASP A 99 6.24 -6.91 16.90
CA ASP A 99 6.61 -7.42 18.21
C ASP A 99 8.13 -7.55 18.44
N VAL A 100 8.92 -6.81 17.65
CA VAL A 100 10.38 -6.84 17.66
C VAL A 100 10.97 -5.52 18.13
N HIS A 101 12.23 -5.58 18.59
CA HIS A 101 12.97 -4.40 19.09
C HIS A 101 12.98 -3.23 18.09
N ALA A 102 13.14 -3.50 16.81
CA ALA A 102 13.16 -2.46 15.79
C ALA A 102 11.84 -1.65 15.71
N PHE A 103 10.69 -2.30 15.89
CA PHE A 103 9.40 -1.60 15.95
C PHE A 103 9.23 -0.83 17.26
N GLU A 104 9.71 -1.38 18.39
CA GLU A 104 9.67 -0.70 19.68
C GLU A 104 10.55 0.56 19.69
N MET A 105 11.68 0.56 18.97
CA MET A 105 12.50 1.76 18.79
C MET A 105 11.72 2.86 18.06
N ILE A 106 10.98 2.53 17.00
CA ILE A 106 10.10 3.48 16.30
C ILE A 106 9.09 4.06 17.27
N ARG A 107 8.41 3.20 18.05
CA ARG A 107 7.41 3.61 19.05
C ARG A 107 7.98 4.56 20.09
N THR A 108 9.13 4.23 20.64
CA THR A 108 9.80 5.03 21.68
C THR A 108 10.26 6.38 21.14
N SER A 109 10.87 6.40 19.95
CA SER A 109 11.31 7.65 19.31
C SER A 109 10.12 8.57 18.97
N LEU A 110 8.99 8.00 18.56
CA LEU A 110 7.77 8.77 18.29
C LEU A 110 7.14 9.33 19.58
N ALA A 111 7.12 8.56 20.65
CA ALA A 111 6.57 9.02 21.93
C ALA A 111 7.29 10.27 22.46
N GLY A 112 8.58 10.42 22.17
CA GLY A 112 9.36 11.62 22.50
C GLY A 112 8.96 12.87 21.69
N LEU A 113 8.56 12.69 20.43
CA LEU A 113 8.18 13.79 19.53
C LEU A 113 6.68 14.10 19.56
N TYR A 114 5.87 13.10 19.74
CA TYR A 114 4.41 13.18 19.72
C TYR A 114 3.81 12.45 20.94
N PRO A 115 3.89 13.06 22.13
CA PRO A 115 3.37 12.46 23.36
C PRO A 115 1.89 12.10 23.24
N GLY A 116 1.54 10.89 23.67
CA GLY A 116 0.16 10.40 23.63
C GLY A 116 -0.30 9.79 22.30
N THR A 117 0.57 9.78 21.27
CA THR A 117 0.26 9.16 19.98
C THR A 117 0.22 7.64 20.10
N ILE A 118 -0.81 7.03 19.52
CA ILE A 118 -0.92 5.57 19.40
C ILE A 118 -0.13 5.15 18.15
N VAL A 119 0.85 4.28 18.33
CA VAL A 119 1.65 3.70 17.25
C VAL A 119 1.12 2.31 16.92
N THR A 120 0.68 2.12 15.70
CA THR A 120 0.12 0.87 15.21
C THR A 120 0.66 0.53 13.81
N PRO A 121 0.79 -0.75 13.46
CA PRO A 121 1.10 -1.17 12.10
C PRO A 121 0.03 -0.69 11.12
N TYR A 122 0.46 -0.29 9.93
CA TYR A 122 -0.41 0.13 8.85
C TYR A 122 0.13 -0.32 7.49
N LEU A 123 -0.77 -0.57 6.54
CA LEU A 123 -0.38 -0.94 5.18
C LEU A 123 -0.10 0.32 4.34
N THR A 124 1.14 0.46 3.87
CA THR A 124 1.50 1.51 2.91
C THR A 124 1.03 1.14 1.51
N LEU A 125 0.18 1.97 0.91
CA LEU A 125 -0.37 1.75 -0.44
C LEU A 125 0.57 2.19 -1.55
N GLY A 126 1.55 3.03 -1.23
CA GLY A 126 2.56 3.54 -2.17
C GLY A 126 3.73 2.57 -2.38
N GLY A 127 4.25 2.52 -3.60
CA GLY A 127 5.53 1.86 -3.88
C GLY A 127 6.69 2.73 -3.39
N THR A 128 7.69 2.13 -2.74
CA THR A 128 8.92 2.78 -2.29
C THR A 128 10.11 1.89 -2.56
N ASP A 129 11.33 2.42 -2.51
CA ASP A 129 12.56 1.64 -2.62
C ASP A 129 12.82 0.69 -1.44
N ALA A 130 11.96 0.73 -0.43
CA ALA A 130 12.08 -0.13 0.75
C ALA A 130 12.15 -1.63 0.41
N TYR A 131 11.51 -2.07 -0.68
CA TYR A 131 11.58 -3.47 -1.12
C TYR A 131 13.00 -3.94 -1.42
N LYS A 132 13.92 -3.03 -1.80
CA LYS A 132 15.33 -3.38 -2.08
C LYS A 132 16.06 -3.85 -0.82
N TYR A 133 15.59 -3.43 0.36
CA TYR A 133 16.19 -3.80 1.65
C TYR A 133 15.68 -5.14 2.19
N GLU A 134 14.62 -5.71 1.62
CA GLU A 134 14.05 -7.00 2.06
C GLU A 134 15.03 -8.17 1.88
N ALA A 135 16.01 -8.03 0.96
CA ALA A 135 17.07 -9.02 0.78
C ALA A 135 18.09 -9.06 1.94
N VAL A 136 18.18 -7.99 2.73
CA VAL A 136 19.18 -7.83 3.80
C VAL A 136 18.58 -7.69 5.19
N SER A 137 17.27 -7.46 5.29
CA SER A 137 16.58 -7.32 6.57
C SER A 137 15.13 -7.85 6.50
N PRO A 138 14.66 -8.63 7.47
CA PRO A 138 13.26 -8.99 7.62
C PRO A 138 12.41 -7.84 8.17
N ASN A 139 13.05 -6.78 8.71
CA ASN A 139 12.40 -5.65 9.36
C ASN A 139 12.52 -4.41 8.49
N VAL A 140 11.57 -4.20 7.59
CA VAL A 140 11.55 -3.07 6.67
C VAL A 140 10.28 -2.26 6.89
N TYR A 141 10.38 -1.17 7.66
CA TYR A 141 9.26 -0.28 7.98
C TYR A 141 9.26 0.93 7.04
N ARG A 142 8.10 1.19 6.44
CA ARG A 142 7.85 2.36 5.60
C ARG A 142 7.18 3.42 6.45
N PHE A 143 7.98 4.35 6.94
CA PHE A 143 7.48 5.33 7.90
C PHE A 143 8.16 6.69 7.72
N MET A 144 7.36 7.75 7.86
CA MET A 144 7.81 9.14 7.88
C MET A 144 7.12 9.87 9.04
N PRO A 145 7.87 10.46 9.99
CA PRO A 145 7.33 11.08 11.20
C PRO A 145 6.78 12.49 10.94
N VAL A 146 5.73 12.58 10.14
CA VAL A 146 5.08 13.86 9.77
C VAL A 146 3.60 13.83 10.08
N LEU A 147 3.04 14.98 10.44
CA LEU A 147 1.61 15.23 10.55
C LEU A 147 1.19 16.07 9.35
N LEU A 148 0.73 15.43 8.29
CA LEU A 148 0.25 16.11 7.10
C LEU A 148 -1.19 16.57 7.29
N THR A 149 -1.46 17.82 6.93
CA THR A 149 -2.80 18.33 6.74
C THR A 149 -3.42 17.74 5.47
N GLU A 150 -4.74 17.81 5.32
CA GLU A 150 -5.41 17.39 4.07
C GLU A 150 -4.87 18.14 2.84
N GLN A 151 -4.55 19.43 3.03
CA GLN A 151 -3.97 20.25 1.97
C GLN A 151 -2.58 19.75 1.57
N GLU A 152 -1.69 19.48 2.51
CA GLU A 152 -0.35 18.93 2.23
C GLU A 152 -0.43 17.55 1.58
N GLN A 153 -1.34 16.69 2.03
CA GLN A 153 -1.58 15.38 1.39
C GLN A 153 -2.03 15.51 -0.06
N GLY A 154 -2.87 16.50 -0.36
CA GLY A 154 -3.35 16.78 -1.71
C GLY A 154 -2.28 17.29 -2.67
N THR A 155 -1.12 17.77 -2.17
CA THR A 155 -0.01 18.24 -3.00
C THR A 155 1.00 17.14 -3.35
N ILE A 156 0.93 15.97 -2.72
CA ILE A 156 1.85 14.86 -2.99
C ILE A 156 1.76 14.44 -4.46
N HIS A 157 2.89 14.45 -5.15
CA HIS A 157 3.01 14.21 -6.61
C HIS A 157 2.29 15.22 -7.51
N ASN A 158 1.92 16.38 -6.97
CA ASN A 158 1.28 17.47 -7.70
C ASN A 158 2.17 18.73 -7.70
N GLU A 159 1.72 19.75 -8.44
CA GLU A 159 2.35 21.07 -8.41
C GLU A 159 2.31 21.67 -7.00
N ASN A 160 3.38 22.34 -6.62
CA ASN A 160 3.55 22.96 -5.30
C ASN A 160 3.58 21.95 -4.13
N GLU A 161 4.04 20.72 -4.37
CA GLU A 161 4.31 19.76 -3.29
C GLU A 161 5.21 20.41 -2.24
N SER A 162 4.75 20.38 -1.00
CA SER A 162 5.41 21.09 0.09
C SER A 162 5.25 20.37 1.43
N ILE A 163 6.19 20.61 2.32
CA ILE A 163 6.17 20.18 3.72
C ILE A 163 6.45 21.40 4.61
N SER A 164 5.76 21.52 5.73
CA SER A 164 6.03 22.59 6.67
C SER A 164 7.44 22.49 7.28
N LEU A 165 8.06 23.66 7.57
CA LEU A 165 9.37 23.67 8.24
C LEU A 165 9.34 22.96 9.60
N GLU A 166 8.22 22.98 10.28
CA GLU A 166 8.02 22.28 11.55
C GLU A 166 8.09 20.76 11.35
N ASN A 167 7.35 20.22 10.38
CA ASN A 167 7.40 18.80 10.03
C ASN A 167 8.81 18.38 9.60
N TYR A 168 9.47 19.19 8.78
CA TYR A 168 10.84 18.93 8.35
C TYR A 168 11.83 18.88 9.51
N GLY A 169 11.73 19.83 10.44
CA GLY A 169 12.54 19.84 11.66
C GLY A 169 12.29 18.62 12.56
N ARG A 170 11.02 18.20 12.70
CA ARG A 170 10.66 16.98 13.44
C ARG A 170 11.21 15.72 12.81
N MET A 171 11.19 15.62 11.47
CA MET A 171 11.81 14.50 10.75
C MET A 171 13.30 14.39 11.07
N ILE A 172 14.03 15.50 11.00
CA ILE A 172 15.48 15.52 11.32
C ILE A 172 15.72 15.08 12.76
N ALA A 173 14.94 15.59 13.71
CA ALA A 173 15.05 15.22 15.13
C ALA A 173 14.78 13.72 15.32
N TYR A 174 13.73 13.19 14.73
CA TYR A 174 13.36 11.78 14.82
C TYR A 174 14.48 10.85 14.30
N PHE A 175 14.93 11.06 13.07
CA PHE A 175 15.95 10.19 12.49
C PHE A 175 17.30 10.31 13.21
N ARG A 176 17.67 11.52 13.67
CA ARG A 176 18.85 11.70 14.51
C ARG A 176 18.76 10.88 15.80
N ASP A 177 17.62 10.90 16.47
CA ASP A 177 17.43 10.20 17.74
C ASP A 177 17.34 8.69 17.52
N LEU A 178 16.68 8.24 16.45
CA LEU A 178 16.61 6.85 16.07
C LEU A 178 18.04 6.26 15.80
N ILE A 179 18.87 6.98 15.03
CA ILE A 179 20.23 6.55 14.71
C ILE A 179 21.11 6.54 15.97
N ARG A 180 20.99 7.52 16.85
CA ARG A 180 21.78 7.60 18.10
C ARG A 180 21.43 6.50 19.09
N ASN A 181 20.18 6.11 19.13
CA ASN A 181 19.67 5.12 20.08
C ASN A 181 19.68 3.69 19.51
N TYR A 182 20.05 3.52 18.24
CA TYR A 182 20.22 2.21 17.63
C TYR A 182 21.45 1.53 18.21
N ARG A 183 21.21 0.46 19.01
CA ARG A 183 22.24 -0.39 19.63
C ARG A 183 21.93 -1.86 19.45
#